data_290093ddd97ae8c9fddd7756dee9d26a
#
_entry.id   290093ddd97ae8c9fddd7756dee9d26a
#
_cell.length_a   1.000
_cell.length_b   1.000
_cell.length_c   1.000
_cell.angle_alpha   90.00
_cell.angle_beta   90.00
_cell.angle_gamma   90.00
#
_symmetry.space_group_name_H-M   'P 1'
#
loop_
_entity.id
_entity.type
_entity.pdbx_description
1 polymer ?
#
loop_
_entity_poly.entity_id
_entity_poly.type
_entity_poly.pdbx_seq_one_letter_code
_entity_poly.pdbx_strand_id
1 'polypeptide(L)'
;MAKGFTQQSSVDFVDTYSPVAKFASNRIIMSVVATMDLELHQLDVETTFLNGELKEDIFMLQPKGFEIKGLEDEVYKLKSSLYGLKQSFRQWYLKFHWAILEIGFEMNPLDHCVYIWRCYDELKILSLYVDDILLAGNSLDMMIKTKSFLASRFEMKEMGPATCVRI
;
A
#
# COMPACT_ATOMS: atom_id res chain seq x y z
N MET A 1 -7.72 -12.19 12.22
CA MET A 1 -6.29 -12.15 11.89
C MET A 1 -5.82 -13.58 11.67
N ALA A 2 -5.13 -13.85 10.56
CA ALA A 2 -4.57 -15.16 10.29
C ALA A 2 -3.39 -15.48 11.21
N LYS A 3 -3.14 -16.78 11.44
CA LYS A 3 -2.00 -17.26 12.26
C LYS A 3 -0.77 -17.50 11.37
N GLY A 4 -0.20 -16.46 10.77
CA GLY A 4 0.92 -16.58 9.83
C GLY A 4 2.17 -17.25 10.39
N PHE A 5 2.30 -17.33 11.72
CA PHE A 5 3.42 -18.05 12.34
C PHE A 5 3.36 -19.58 12.11
N THR A 6 2.19 -20.12 11.72
CA THR A 6 2.04 -21.53 11.37
C THR A 6 2.36 -21.82 9.91
N GLN A 7 2.49 -20.80 9.05
CA GLN A 7 2.78 -20.95 7.64
C GLN A 7 4.16 -21.53 7.38
N GLN A 8 4.24 -22.47 6.42
CA GLN A 8 5.45 -23.16 6.00
C GLN A 8 6.01 -22.50 4.73
N SER A 9 7.32 -22.21 4.75
CA SER A 9 8.00 -21.68 3.56
C SER A 9 7.96 -22.70 2.42
N SER A 10 7.87 -22.22 1.20
CA SER A 10 7.76 -22.99 -0.05
C SER A 10 6.47 -23.82 -0.20
N VAL A 11 5.55 -23.76 0.77
CA VAL A 11 4.21 -24.35 0.71
C VAL A 11 3.16 -23.25 0.73
N ASP A 12 3.12 -22.48 1.82
CA ASP A 12 2.12 -21.42 2.03
C ASP A 12 2.57 -20.06 1.50
N PHE A 13 3.88 -19.86 1.33
CA PHE A 13 4.45 -18.64 0.76
C PHE A 13 5.83 -18.91 0.18
N VAL A 14 6.20 -18.17 -0.86
CA VAL A 14 7.53 -18.22 -1.47
C VAL A 14 8.34 -17.00 -1.07
N ASP A 15 7.77 -15.81 -1.21
CA ASP A 15 8.45 -14.54 -0.98
C ASP A 15 7.59 -13.61 -0.13
N THR A 16 8.23 -13.05 0.91
CA THR A 16 7.57 -12.15 1.87
C THR A 16 8.20 -10.76 1.91
N TYR A 17 9.32 -10.57 1.19
CA TYR A 17 9.99 -9.28 1.19
C TYR A 17 9.10 -8.19 0.58
N SER A 18 8.94 -7.12 1.33
CA SER A 18 8.28 -5.89 0.88
C SER A 18 9.15 -4.70 1.25
N PRO A 19 9.41 -3.78 0.33
CA PRO A 19 10.09 -2.55 0.68
C PRO A 19 9.20 -1.70 1.60
N VAL A 20 9.84 -0.87 2.41
CA VAL A 20 9.22 0.18 3.21
C VAL A 20 9.98 1.47 2.95
N ALA A 21 9.29 2.59 2.83
CA ALA A 21 9.91 3.88 2.58
C ALA A 21 10.97 4.19 3.65
N LYS A 22 12.15 4.61 3.20
CA LYS A 22 13.24 4.96 4.10
C LYS A 22 12.92 6.29 4.80
N PHE A 23 13.20 6.37 6.08
CA PHE A 23 13.06 7.61 6.83
C PHE A 23 13.83 8.78 6.19
N ALA A 24 15.03 8.51 5.67
CA ALA A 24 15.83 9.50 4.95
C ALA A 24 15.14 10.02 3.68
N SER A 25 14.45 9.15 2.93
CA SER A 25 13.71 9.54 1.72
C SER A 25 12.58 10.50 2.06
N ASN A 26 11.80 10.20 3.11
CA ASN A 26 10.71 11.08 3.54
C ASN A 26 11.24 12.45 3.99
N ARG A 27 12.38 12.51 4.69
CA ARG A 27 13.02 13.78 5.07
C ARG A 27 13.49 14.59 3.84
N ILE A 28 14.01 13.93 2.82
CA ILE A 28 14.37 14.57 1.55
C ILE A 28 13.12 15.12 0.86
N ILE A 29 12.03 14.32 0.79
CA ILE A 29 10.76 14.76 0.21
C ILE A 29 10.27 16.03 0.93
N MET A 30 10.27 16.07 2.27
CA MET A 30 9.88 17.25 3.03
C MET A 30 10.75 18.48 2.70
N SER A 31 12.07 18.27 2.51
CA SER A 31 12.96 19.35 2.12
C SER A 31 12.65 19.87 0.72
N VAL A 32 12.35 18.97 -0.23
CA VAL A 32 11.95 19.33 -1.59
C VAL A 32 10.62 20.10 -1.58
N VAL A 33 9.62 19.60 -0.82
CA VAL A 33 8.31 20.25 -0.63
C VAL A 33 8.49 21.70 -0.15
N ALA A 34 9.29 21.89 0.90
CA ALA A 34 9.54 23.23 1.45
C ALA A 34 10.34 24.15 0.50
N THR A 35 11.32 23.60 -0.25
CA THR A 35 12.17 24.39 -1.14
C THR A 35 11.44 24.79 -2.41
N MET A 36 10.59 23.93 -2.93
CA MET A 36 9.87 24.15 -4.19
C MET A 36 8.43 24.65 -3.98
N ASP A 37 8.04 24.92 -2.73
CA ASP A 37 6.69 25.37 -2.33
C ASP A 37 5.60 24.44 -2.90
N LEU A 38 5.78 23.12 -2.71
CA LEU A 38 4.82 22.13 -3.19
C LEU A 38 3.67 21.94 -2.19
N GLU A 39 2.48 21.69 -2.72
CA GLU A 39 1.37 21.17 -1.92
C GLU A 39 1.73 19.75 -1.42
N LEU A 40 1.42 19.47 -0.16
CA LEU A 40 1.63 18.15 0.46
C LEU A 40 0.34 17.65 1.09
N HIS A 41 -0.11 16.47 0.67
CA HIS A 41 -1.30 15.82 1.21
C HIS A 41 -0.96 14.44 1.76
N GLN A 42 -1.68 14.07 2.81
CA GLN A 42 -1.62 12.72 3.38
C GLN A 42 -2.92 11.96 3.08
N LEU A 43 -2.76 10.70 2.71
CA LEU A 43 -3.85 9.76 2.46
C LEU A 43 -3.56 8.49 3.27
N ASP A 44 -4.61 7.84 3.75
CA ASP A 44 -4.54 6.58 4.49
C ASP A 44 -5.36 5.53 3.72
N VAL A 45 -4.81 4.33 3.54
CA VAL A 45 -5.50 3.23 2.85
C VAL A 45 -6.13 2.31 3.89
N GLU A 46 -7.46 2.28 3.91
CA GLU A 46 -8.19 1.38 4.80
C GLU A 46 -8.03 -0.07 4.36
N THR A 47 -8.00 -0.98 5.33
CA THR A 47 -7.92 -2.44 5.08
C THR A 47 -6.80 -2.86 4.12
N THR A 48 -5.68 -2.18 4.18
CA THR A 48 -4.51 -2.27 3.28
C THR A 48 -4.18 -3.69 2.82
N PHE A 49 -4.03 -4.64 3.76
CA PHE A 49 -3.63 -6.01 3.42
C PHE A 49 -4.74 -6.84 2.79
N LEU A 50 -6.00 -6.43 2.89
CA LEU A 50 -7.10 -7.11 2.22
C LEU A 50 -7.11 -6.86 0.70
N ASN A 51 -6.40 -5.82 0.26
CA ASN A 51 -6.25 -5.50 -1.17
C ASN A 51 -5.27 -6.43 -1.89
N GLY A 52 -4.38 -7.12 -1.15
CA GLY A 52 -3.37 -8.02 -1.72
C GLY A 52 -3.99 -9.27 -2.34
N GLU A 53 -3.52 -9.65 -3.52
CA GLU A 53 -3.91 -10.87 -4.20
C GLU A 53 -3.03 -12.04 -3.75
N LEU A 54 -3.64 -13.18 -3.42
CA LEU A 54 -2.91 -14.40 -3.10
C LEU A 54 -2.63 -15.17 -4.39
N LYS A 55 -1.39 -15.59 -4.57
CA LYS A 55 -0.98 -16.48 -5.66
C LYS A 55 -1.02 -17.94 -5.23
N GLU A 56 -0.91 -18.18 -3.95
CA GLU A 56 -0.90 -19.50 -3.33
C GLU A 56 -2.31 -19.87 -2.85
N ASP A 57 -2.62 -21.15 -2.84
CA ASP A 57 -3.84 -21.69 -2.26
C ASP A 57 -3.71 -21.74 -0.74
N ILE A 58 -4.20 -20.73 -0.05
CA ILE A 58 -4.15 -20.62 1.40
C ILE A 58 -5.47 -21.05 2.01
N PHE A 59 -5.41 -22.00 2.93
CA PHE A 59 -6.55 -22.50 3.68
C PHE A 59 -6.46 -22.06 5.15
N MET A 60 -7.59 -21.70 5.72
CA MET A 60 -7.71 -21.24 7.09
C MET A 60 -8.82 -22.00 7.80
N LEU A 61 -8.56 -22.46 9.01
CA LEU A 61 -9.61 -22.99 9.89
C LEU A 61 -10.69 -21.95 10.11
N GLN A 62 -11.91 -22.40 10.28
CA GLN A 62 -13.03 -21.52 10.62
C GLN A 62 -12.70 -20.74 11.90
N PRO A 63 -12.92 -19.39 11.92
CA PRO A 63 -12.68 -18.61 13.11
C PRO A 63 -13.58 -19.05 14.27
N LYS A 64 -13.01 -19.11 15.45
CA LYS A 64 -13.76 -19.49 16.66
C LYS A 64 -14.99 -18.61 16.86
N GLY A 65 -16.16 -19.23 16.99
CA GLY A 65 -17.45 -18.56 17.11
C GLY A 65 -18.13 -18.21 15.78
N PHE A 66 -17.50 -18.58 14.66
CA PHE A 66 -18.06 -18.44 13.30
C PHE A 66 -18.07 -19.77 12.55
N GLU A 67 -17.95 -20.88 13.29
CA GLU A 67 -18.02 -22.21 12.73
C GLU A 67 -19.43 -22.47 12.18
N ILE A 68 -19.49 -23.04 10.98
CA ILE A 68 -20.75 -23.40 10.35
C ILE A 68 -21.22 -24.73 10.94
N LYS A 69 -22.40 -24.74 11.56
CA LYS A 69 -22.97 -25.91 12.19
C LYS A 69 -23.10 -27.06 11.19
N GLY A 70 -22.49 -28.21 11.51
CA GLY A 70 -22.46 -29.42 10.65
C GLY A 70 -21.33 -29.41 9.61
N LEU A 71 -20.48 -28.38 9.59
CA LEU A 71 -19.30 -28.26 8.71
C LEU A 71 -18.06 -27.79 9.52
N GLU A 72 -17.98 -28.17 10.79
CA GLU A 72 -16.96 -27.70 11.73
C GLU A 72 -15.54 -28.08 11.30
N ASP A 73 -15.40 -29.20 10.58
CA ASP A 73 -14.12 -29.70 10.06
C ASP A 73 -13.72 -29.06 8.72
N GLU A 74 -14.60 -28.29 8.10
CA GLU A 74 -14.31 -27.63 6.83
C GLU A 74 -13.40 -26.40 7.03
N VAL A 75 -12.62 -26.07 5.99
CA VAL A 75 -11.70 -24.93 5.98
C VAL A 75 -12.12 -23.90 4.94
N TYR A 76 -11.79 -22.65 5.19
CA TYR A 76 -11.96 -21.58 4.22
C TYR A 76 -10.74 -21.48 3.30
N LYS A 77 -10.95 -21.51 1.99
CA LYS A 77 -9.94 -21.07 1.03
C LYS A 77 -9.98 -19.54 0.94
N LEU A 78 -8.85 -18.89 1.23
CA LEU A 78 -8.76 -17.43 1.17
C LEU A 78 -8.78 -16.96 -0.29
N LYS A 79 -9.57 -15.93 -0.58
CA LYS A 79 -9.67 -15.30 -1.90
C LYS A 79 -8.73 -14.09 -2.04
N SER A 80 -8.34 -13.50 -0.93
CA SER A 80 -7.44 -12.35 -0.86
C SER A 80 -6.57 -12.43 0.39
N SER A 81 -5.55 -11.63 0.42
CA SER A 81 -4.63 -11.52 1.55
C SER A 81 -5.37 -11.11 2.83
N LEU A 82 -4.82 -11.48 3.98
CA LEU A 82 -5.36 -11.18 5.30
C LEU A 82 -4.25 -10.67 6.23
N TYR A 83 -4.65 -9.85 7.20
CA TYR A 83 -3.76 -9.49 8.31
C TYR A 83 -3.25 -10.74 9.03
N GLY A 84 -1.93 -10.79 9.20
CA GLY A 84 -1.24 -11.89 9.85
C GLY A 84 -0.62 -12.93 8.92
N LEU A 85 -0.92 -12.96 7.63
CA LEU A 85 -0.18 -13.77 6.67
C LEU A 85 1.20 -13.15 6.41
N LYS A 86 2.23 -13.98 6.22
CA LYS A 86 3.61 -13.54 6.00
C LYS A 86 3.78 -12.75 4.69
N GLN A 87 3.05 -13.10 3.64
CA GLN A 87 3.13 -12.47 2.33
C GLN A 87 2.25 -11.22 2.19
N SER A 88 1.42 -10.86 3.17
CA SER A 88 0.43 -9.78 3.04
C SER A 88 1.04 -8.43 2.68
N PHE A 89 2.15 -8.06 3.32
CA PHE A 89 2.87 -6.83 3.04
C PHE A 89 3.33 -6.75 1.58
N ARG A 90 3.92 -7.85 1.10
CA ARG A 90 4.40 -7.94 -0.28
C ARG A 90 3.26 -7.85 -1.29
N GLN A 91 2.17 -8.57 -1.05
CA GLN A 91 1.03 -8.58 -1.98
C GLN A 91 0.37 -7.20 -2.07
N TRP A 92 0.25 -6.51 -0.94
CA TRP A 92 -0.19 -5.13 -0.91
C TRP A 92 0.74 -4.21 -1.70
N TYR A 93 2.04 -4.23 -1.39
CA TYR A 93 3.03 -3.43 -2.10
C TYR A 93 2.96 -3.63 -3.61
N LEU A 94 2.90 -4.87 -4.08
CA LEU A 94 2.80 -5.18 -5.51
C LEU A 94 1.51 -4.64 -6.12
N LYS A 95 0.38 -4.77 -5.46
CA LYS A 95 -0.91 -4.23 -5.91
C LYS A 95 -0.85 -2.72 -6.07
N PHE A 96 -0.31 -2.03 -5.07
CA PHE A 96 -0.12 -0.58 -5.12
C PHE A 96 0.88 -0.16 -6.21
N HIS A 97 2.02 -0.83 -6.26
CA HIS A 97 3.07 -0.56 -7.24
C HIS A 97 2.53 -0.57 -8.67
N TRP A 98 1.82 -1.62 -9.05
CA TRP A 98 1.26 -1.71 -10.40
C TRP A 98 0.22 -0.64 -10.67
N ALA A 99 -0.63 -0.32 -9.70
CA ALA A 99 -1.62 0.74 -9.84
C ALA A 99 -0.98 2.12 -10.07
N ILE A 100 0.11 2.43 -9.37
CA ILE A 100 0.81 3.71 -9.53
C ILE A 100 1.55 3.81 -10.86
N LEU A 101 2.16 2.72 -11.33
CA LEU A 101 2.79 2.69 -12.65
C LEU A 101 1.77 2.88 -13.80
N GLU A 102 0.54 2.39 -13.64
CA GLU A 102 -0.54 2.54 -14.63
C GLU A 102 -0.85 4.01 -14.96
N ILE A 103 -0.70 4.92 -13.98
CA ILE A 103 -0.91 6.36 -14.17
C ILE A 103 0.39 7.14 -14.45
N GLY A 104 1.43 6.43 -14.85
CA GLY A 104 2.66 7.00 -15.39
C GLY A 104 3.68 7.47 -14.36
N PHE A 105 3.55 7.10 -13.08
CA PHE A 105 4.63 7.30 -12.13
C PHE A 105 5.79 6.36 -12.43
N GLU A 106 7.00 6.81 -12.14
CA GLU A 106 8.22 6.02 -12.19
C GLU A 106 8.71 5.74 -10.77
N MET A 107 9.09 4.48 -10.50
CA MET A 107 9.65 4.08 -9.22
C MET A 107 11.07 4.62 -9.07
N ASN A 108 11.39 5.19 -7.92
CA ASN A 108 12.75 5.64 -7.61
C ASN A 108 13.67 4.42 -7.35
N PRO A 109 14.79 4.28 -8.07
CA PRO A 109 15.69 3.13 -7.90
C PRO A 109 16.40 3.10 -6.54
N LEU A 110 16.50 4.23 -5.83
CA LEU A 110 17.13 4.30 -4.51
C LEU A 110 16.17 3.97 -3.36
N ASP A 111 14.86 4.11 -3.60
CA ASP A 111 13.80 3.77 -2.63
C ASP A 111 12.55 3.35 -3.39
N HIS A 112 12.25 2.06 -3.39
CA HIS A 112 11.17 1.47 -4.17
C HIS A 112 9.76 1.86 -3.69
N CYS A 113 9.65 2.52 -2.54
CA CYS A 113 8.40 3.08 -2.03
C CYS A 113 8.20 4.55 -2.40
N VAL A 114 9.15 5.15 -3.10
CA VAL A 114 9.05 6.51 -3.63
C VAL A 114 8.81 6.46 -5.13
N TYR A 115 7.83 7.22 -5.59
CA TYR A 115 7.43 7.30 -6.98
C TYR A 115 7.42 8.75 -7.41
N ILE A 116 7.89 9.02 -8.63
CA ILE A 116 8.00 10.37 -9.19
C ILE A 116 7.26 10.38 -10.53
N TRP A 117 6.43 11.37 -10.72
CA TRP A 117 5.83 11.69 -12.00
C TRP A 117 6.23 13.08 -12.42
N ARG A 118 6.70 13.26 -13.65
CA ARG A 118 7.10 14.55 -14.18
C ARG A 118 6.63 14.71 -15.63
N CYS A 119 6.05 15.85 -15.93
CA CYS A 119 5.68 16.22 -17.28
C CYS A 119 5.83 17.74 -17.43
N TYR A 120 6.74 18.18 -18.29
CA TYR A 120 7.13 19.61 -18.42
C TYR A 120 7.46 20.21 -17.06
N ASP A 121 6.72 21.24 -16.64
CA ASP A 121 6.91 21.95 -15.36
C ASP A 121 6.11 21.33 -14.21
N GLU A 122 5.29 20.31 -14.47
CA GLU A 122 4.52 19.64 -13.44
C GLU A 122 5.31 18.50 -12.79
N LEU A 123 5.28 18.45 -11.48
CA LEU A 123 5.94 17.45 -10.65
C LEU A 123 4.96 16.87 -9.63
N LYS A 124 4.97 15.55 -9.50
CA LYS A 124 4.34 14.84 -8.37
C LYS A 124 5.33 13.87 -7.77
N ILE A 125 5.39 13.82 -6.45
CA ILE A 125 6.17 12.86 -5.68
C ILE A 125 5.21 12.13 -4.77
N LEU A 126 5.26 10.80 -4.79
CA LEU A 126 4.46 9.95 -3.93
C LEU A 126 5.39 9.07 -3.11
N SER A 127 5.16 8.98 -1.81
CA SER A 127 5.84 8.05 -0.90
C SER A 127 4.82 7.16 -0.23
N LEU A 128 5.02 5.84 -0.32
CA LEU A 128 4.20 4.82 0.34
C LEU A 128 4.89 4.34 1.62
N TYR A 129 4.25 4.50 2.76
CA TYR A 129 4.69 3.92 4.02
C TYR A 129 3.59 3.02 4.59
N VAL A 130 3.61 1.75 4.20
CA VAL A 130 2.61 0.71 4.55
C VAL A 130 1.20 1.11 4.07
N ASP A 131 0.42 1.77 4.89
CA ASP A 131 -0.95 2.28 4.66
C ASP A 131 -0.98 3.80 4.41
N ASP A 132 0.02 4.51 4.91
CA ASP A 132 0.16 5.95 4.72
C ASP A 132 0.77 6.31 3.36
N ILE A 133 0.16 7.25 2.67
CA ILE A 133 0.67 7.83 1.42
C ILE A 133 0.89 9.32 1.60
N LEU A 134 2.09 9.78 1.29
CA LEU A 134 2.39 11.18 1.11
C LEU A 134 2.37 11.50 -0.38
N LEU A 135 1.57 12.48 -0.77
CA LEU A 135 1.50 12.98 -2.14
C LEU A 135 1.85 14.46 -2.16
N ALA A 136 2.95 14.79 -2.81
CA ALA A 136 3.40 16.17 -3.03
C ALA A 136 3.32 16.53 -4.50
N GLY A 137 3.05 17.82 -4.80
CA GLY A 137 3.04 18.30 -6.18
C GLY A 137 2.83 19.79 -6.29
N ASN A 138 3.16 20.35 -7.45
CA ASN A 138 3.00 21.77 -7.76
C ASN A 138 1.70 22.09 -8.52
N SER A 139 0.86 21.10 -8.81
CA SER A 139 -0.42 21.26 -9.51
C SER A 139 -1.53 20.57 -8.72
N LEU A 140 -2.40 21.36 -8.08
CA LEU A 140 -3.52 20.84 -7.30
C LEU A 140 -4.47 19.99 -8.15
N ASP A 141 -4.70 20.37 -9.39
CA ASP A 141 -5.57 19.65 -10.33
C ASP A 141 -5.05 18.24 -10.61
N MET A 142 -3.73 18.10 -10.82
CA MET A 142 -3.09 16.82 -11.04
C MET A 142 -3.04 15.96 -9.78
N MET A 143 -2.94 16.58 -8.61
CA MET A 143 -3.04 15.87 -7.33
C MET A 143 -4.46 15.33 -7.11
N ILE A 144 -5.49 16.11 -7.40
CA ILE A 144 -6.91 15.68 -7.34
C ILE A 144 -7.14 14.48 -8.26
N LYS A 145 -6.64 14.52 -9.49
CA LYS A 145 -6.74 13.38 -10.43
C LYS A 145 -6.06 12.12 -9.89
N THR A 146 -4.87 12.27 -9.29
CA THR A 146 -4.13 11.14 -8.68
C THR A 146 -4.91 10.58 -7.49
N LYS A 147 -5.44 11.42 -6.61
CA LYS A 147 -6.28 10.99 -5.48
C LYS A 147 -7.55 10.26 -5.94
N SER A 148 -8.25 10.82 -6.93
CA SER A 148 -9.47 10.22 -7.48
C SER A 148 -9.18 8.85 -8.10
N PHE A 149 -8.05 8.69 -8.78
CA PHE A 149 -7.62 7.39 -9.30
C PHE A 149 -7.38 6.40 -8.16
N LEU A 150 -6.60 6.79 -7.14
CA LEU A 150 -6.32 5.93 -5.99
C LEU A 150 -7.60 5.54 -5.25
N ALA A 151 -8.51 6.49 -5.01
CA ALA A 151 -9.80 6.23 -4.38
C ALA A 151 -10.73 5.32 -5.21
N SER A 152 -10.55 5.26 -6.53
CA SER A 152 -11.27 4.32 -7.39
C SER A 152 -10.76 2.87 -7.28
N ARG A 153 -9.53 2.69 -6.80
CA ARG A 153 -8.86 1.38 -6.70
C ARG A 153 -8.80 0.83 -5.28
N PHE A 154 -8.76 1.72 -4.30
CA PHE A 154 -8.55 1.39 -2.89
C PHE A 154 -9.55 2.16 -2.03
N GLU A 155 -10.00 1.57 -0.94
CA GLU A 155 -10.76 2.28 0.08
C GLU A 155 -9.81 3.20 0.84
N MET A 156 -10.00 4.52 0.69
CA MET A 156 -9.06 5.53 1.16
C MET A 156 -9.73 6.60 2.01
N LYS A 157 -9.00 7.04 3.02
CA LYS A 157 -9.34 8.21 3.80
C LYS A 157 -8.41 9.35 3.43
N GLU A 158 -8.97 10.46 2.99
CA GLU A 158 -8.22 11.68 2.75
C GLU A 158 -8.02 12.44 4.06
N MET A 159 -6.75 12.62 4.46
CA MET A 159 -6.38 13.35 5.68
C MET A 159 -6.21 14.86 5.44
N GLY A 160 -6.29 15.30 4.18
CA GLY A 160 -6.11 16.69 3.77
C GLY A 160 -4.65 17.14 3.68
N PRO A 161 -4.40 18.47 3.70
CA PRO A 161 -3.06 19.02 3.72
C PRO A 161 -2.29 18.53 4.93
N ALA A 162 -1.07 18.04 4.72
CA ALA A 162 -0.25 17.49 5.79
C ALA A 162 0.34 18.61 6.65
N THR A 163 -0.24 18.84 7.81
CA THR A 163 0.28 19.80 8.82
C THR A 163 1.27 19.13 9.79
N CYS A 164 1.20 17.82 9.93
CA CYS A 164 2.11 17.01 10.75
C CYS A 164 2.19 15.61 10.15
N VAL A 165 3.37 15.18 9.76
CA VAL A 165 3.61 13.83 9.26
C VAL A 165 4.18 12.99 10.39
N ARG A 166 3.43 11.97 10.81
CA ARG A 166 3.91 10.95 11.77
C ARG A 166 4.37 9.74 10.97
N ILE A 167 5.66 9.51 10.98
CA ILE A 167 6.33 8.37 10.32
C ILE A 167 7.03 7.56 11.40
#